data_c3313d88e804cecee53adb6cf0b17861
#
_entry.id   c3313d88e804cecee53adb6cf0b17861
#
_cell.length_a   1.000
_cell.length_b   1.000
_cell.length_c   1.000
_cell.angle_alpha   90.00
_cell.angle_beta   90.00
_cell.angle_gamma   90.00
#
_symmetry.space_group_name_H-M   'P 1'
#
loop_
_entity.id
_entity.type
_entity.pdbx_description
1 polymer ?
#
loop_
_entity_poly.entity_id
_entity_poly.type
_entity_poly.pdbx_seq_one_letter_code
_entity_poly.pdbx_strand_id
1 'polypeptide(L)'
;MTVRFSYGRIAHVLLWGGLAVASLGMSIPKIYSGVTQYSLRPTGPLHTCDSYLKFATGASGASKDLISIFQSMTASKRIIIFTRKDDAFSSGLGMTTAYLASPHLVRLFEISGTHPDNELSKMNPDELAAVVFCRVNRPNWLPVGKVIGSGLEIVSTSERKVRR
;
A
#
# COMPACT_ATOMS: atom_id res chain seq x y z
N MET A 1 56.45 -36.95 -1.19
CA MET A 1 55.60 -35.78 -1.64
C MET A 1 54.88 -35.25 -0.45
N THR A 2 55.37 -34.18 0.23
CA THR A 2 54.86 -33.69 1.50
C THR A 2 53.93 -32.50 1.21
N VAL A 3 52.63 -32.68 1.38
CA VAL A 3 51.65 -31.61 1.21
C VAL A 3 51.70 -30.68 2.44
N ARG A 4 52.37 -29.51 2.29
CA ARG A 4 52.34 -28.45 3.31
C ARG A 4 50.98 -27.76 3.25
N PHE A 5 50.08 -28.13 4.14
CA PHE A 5 48.85 -27.38 4.37
C PHE A 5 49.18 -26.04 5.03
N SER A 6 48.87 -24.94 4.35
CA SER A 6 49.04 -23.60 4.91
C SER A 6 47.95 -23.36 5.98
N TYR A 7 48.33 -23.38 7.26
CA TYR A 7 47.41 -23.10 8.38
C TYR A 7 46.60 -21.82 8.25
N GLY A 8 47.13 -20.81 7.54
CA GLY A 8 46.41 -19.56 7.29
C GLY A 8 45.16 -19.73 6.44
N ARG A 9 45.18 -20.61 5.44
CA ARG A 9 44.00 -20.85 4.58
C ARG A 9 42.87 -21.57 5.31
N ILE A 10 43.25 -22.54 6.17
CA ILE A 10 42.27 -23.28 6.99
C ILE A 10 41.62 -22.35 8.00
N ALA A 11 42.38 -21.48 8.67
CA ALA A 11 41.83 -20.50 9.59
C ALA A 11 40.84 -19.52 8.93
N HIS A 12 41.14 -19.05 7.70
CA HIS A 12 40.21 -18.19 6.94
C HIS A 12 38.92 -18.91 6.59
N VAL A 13 38.98 -20.15 6.11
CA VAL A 13 37.78 -20.93 5.75
C VAL A 13 36.91 -21.20 6.98
N LEU A 14 37.50 -21.50 8.13
CA LEU A 14 36.77 -21.71 9.38
C LEU A 14 36.15 -20.41 9.91
N LEU A 15 36.86 -19.28 9.81
CA LEU A 15 36.33 -17.98 10.24
C LEU A 15 35.15 -17.54 9.39
N TRP A 16 35.26 -17.59 8.05
CA TRP A 16 34.18 -17.19 7.15
C TRP A 16 33.02 -18.18 7.16
N GLY A 17 33.28 -19.47 7.27
CA GLY A 17 32.24 -20.50 7.44
C GLY A 17 31.47 -20.32 8.74
N GLY A 18 32.18 -20.07 9.85
CA GLY A 18 31.56 -19.79 11.15
C GLY A 18 30.69 -18.53 11.15
N LEU A 19 31.16 -17.44 10.52
CA LEU A 19 30.40 -16.20 10.36
C LEU A 19 29.15 -16.42 9.51
N ALA A 20 29.25 -17.17 8.42
CA ALA A 20 28.09 -17.49 7.56
C ALA A 20 27.05 -18.33 8.31
N VAL A 21 27.47 -19.34 9.06
CA VAL A 21 26.56 -20.17 9.87
C VAL A 21 25.91 -19.35 11.00
N ALA A 22 26.66 -18.48 11.66
CA ALA A 22 26.14 -17.61 12.72
C ALA A 22 25.11 -16.62 12.15
N SER A 23 25.38 -16.00 10.99
CA SER A 23 24.44 -15.07 10.35
C SER A 23 23.16 -15.76 9.88
N LEU A 24 23.25 -16.96 9.34
CA LEU A 24 22.09 -17.78 8.99
C LEU A 24 21.30 -18.20 10.24
N GLY A 25 21.99 -18.62 11.30
CA GLY A 25 21.36 -19.01 12.57
C GLY A 25 20.61 -17.87 13.26
N MET A 26 21.06 -16.61 13.12
CA MET A 26 20.35 -15.42 13.63
C MET A 26 19.20 -14.97 12.73
N SER A 27 19.26 -15.28 11.44
CA SER A 27 18.24 -14.86 10.46
C SER A 27 17.07 -15.85 10.38
N ILE A 28 17.33 -17.14 10.53
CA ILE A 28 16.30 -18.20 10.49
C ILE A 28 15.17 -17.99 11.50
N PRO A 29 15.42 -17.68 12.78
CA PRO A 29 14.34 -17.46 13.74
C PRO A 29 13.47 -16.25 13.39
N LYS A 30 14.06 -15.18 12.84
CA LYS A 30 13.32 -13.98 12.42
C LYS A 30 12.45 -14.27 11.18
N ILE A 31 12.99 -15.00 10.22
CA ILE A 31 12.24 -15.42 9.03
C ILE A 31 11.13 -16.39 9.45
N TYR A 32 11.44 -17.36 10.31
CA TYR A 32 10.47 -18.34 10.79
C TYR A 32 9.36 -17.70 11.63
N SER A 33 9.68 -16.77 12.54
CA SER A 33 8.68 -16.02 13.30
C SER A 33 7.82 -15.12 12.40
N GLY A 34 8.39 -14.51 11.38
CA GLY A 34 7.66 -13.75 10.36
C GLY A 34 6.68 -14.66 9.59
N VAL A 35 7.18 -15.76 9.04
CA VAL A 35 6.36 -16.72 8.27
C VAL A 35 5.29 -17.37 9.14
N THR A 36 5.60 -17.76 10.38
CA THR A 36 4.61 -18.37 11.28
C THR A 36 3.57 -17.37 11.76
N GLN A 37 3.93 -16.11 12.00
CA GLN A 37 2.93 -15.08 12.32
C GLN A 37 1.99 -14.81 11.14
N TYR A 38 2.47 -14.91 9.90
CA TYR A 38 1.63 -14.79 8.72
C TYR A 38 0.79 -16.05 8.46
N SER A 39 1.33 -17.25 8.70
CA SER A 39 0.65 -18.52 8.41
C SER A 39 -0.33 -18.96 9.51
N LEU A 40 -0.13 -18.53 10.75
CA LEU A 40 -1.03 -18.87 11.87
C LEU A 40 -2.25 -17.95 11.99
N ARG A 41 -2.34 -16.87 11.20
CA ARG A 41 -3.58 -16.11 11.09
C ARG A 41 -4.45 -16.75 10.01
N PRO A 42 -5.58 -17.36 10.35
CA PRO A 42 -6.50 -18.00 9.38
C PRO A 42 -7.27 -16.95 8.54
N THR A 43 -6.72 -15.77 8.43
CA THR A 43 -7.35 -14.58 7.86
C THR A 43 -6.59 -14.20 6.63
N GLY A 44 -7.20 -14.43 5.48
CA GLY A 44 -6.64 -14.05 4.19
C GLY A 44 -6.32 -12.55 4.08
N PRO A 45 -5.68 -12.14 2.99
CA PRO A 45 -5.21 -10.75 2.78
C PRO A 45 -6.30 -9.69 3.01
N LEU A 46 -7.57 -10.00 2.75
CA LEU A 46 -8.70 -9.11 2.98
C LEU A 46 -8.90 -8.76 4.46
N HIS A 47 -8.74 -9.72 5.37
CA HIS A 47 -8.89 -9.45 6.81
C HIS A 47 -7.75 -8.57 7.32
N THR A 48 -6.55 -8.74 6.78
CA THR A 48 -5.41 -7.87 7.12
C THR A 48 -5.67 -6.44 6.64
N CYS A 49 -6.19 -6.26 5.42
CA CYS A 49 -6.59 -4.96 4.89
C CYS A 49 -7.70 -4.32 5.74
N ASP A 50 -8.73 -5.08 6.12
CA ASP A 50 -9.84 -4.55 6.94
C ASP A 50 -9.36 -4.13 8.33
N SER A 51 -8.51 -4.92 8.97
CA SER A 51 -7.90 -4.59 10.27
C SER A 51 -7.05 -3.33 10.19
N TYR A 52 -6.26 -3.16 9.12
CA TYR A 52 -5.46 -1.98 8.90
C TYR A 52 -6.35 -0.75 8.62
N LEU A 53 -7.33 -0.88 7.73
CA LEU A 53 -8.26 0.21 7.42
C LEU A 53 -9.06 0.63 8.65
N LYS A 54 -9.56 -0.32 9.43
CA LYS A 54 -10.23 -0.03 10.71
C LYS A 54 -9.33 0.75 11.66
N PHE A 55 -8.07 0.34 11.79
CA PHE A 55 -7.09 1.04 12.62
C PHE A 55 -6.80 2.45 12.10
N ALA A 56 -6.61 2.61 10.79
CA ALA A 56 -6.19 3.86 10.18
C ALA A 56 -7.33 4.87 9.98
N THR A 57 -8.58 4.40 9.80
CA THR A 57 -9.75 5.25 9.50
C THR A 57 -10.83 5.22 10.59
N GLY A 58 -10.77 4.27 11.52
CA GLY A 58 -11.82 4.02 12.51
C GLY A 58 -13.06 3.30 11.96
N ALA A 59 -13.13 3.01 10.65
CA ALA A 59 -14.30 2.39 10.02
C ALA A 59 -14.17 0.87 9.96
N SER A 60 -15.12 0.14 10.55
CA SER A 60 -15.24 -1.31 10.41
C SER A 60 -15.88 -1.66 9.06
N GLY A 61 -15.37 -2.70 8.38
CA GLY A 61 -15.88 -3.14 7.08
C GLY A 61 -15.44 -2.25 5.90
N ALA A 62 -14.50 -1.31 6.12
CA ALA A 62 -14.02 -0.39 5.11
C ALA A 62 -13.49 -1.09 3.85
N SER A 63 -12.88 -2.27 3.99
CA SER A 63 -12.42 -3.06 2.85
C SER A 63 -13.56 -3.52 1.94
N LYS A 64 -14.68 -3.95 2.50
CA LYS A 64 -15.87 -4.36 1.73
C LYS A 64 -16.48 -3.17 1.00
N ASP A 65 -16.58 -2.03 1.68
CA ASP A 65 -17.08 -0.79 1.08
C ASP A 65 -16.21 -0.34 -0.08
N LEU A 66 -14.88 -0.36 0.08
CA LEU A 66 -13.93 -0.02 -0.97
C LEU A 66 -14.06 -0.94 -2.18
N ILE A 67 -14.07 -2.25 -1.95
CA ILE A 67 -14.24 -3.25 -3.02
C ILE A 67 -15.56 -3.00 -3.77
N SER A 68 -16.67 -2.82 -3.05
CA SER A 68 -17.97 -2.56 -3.66
C SER A 68 -17.96 -1.30 -4.52
N ILE A 69 -17.32 -0.22 -4.04
CA ILE A 69 -17.19 1.03 -4.80
C ILE A 69 -16.36 0.79 -6.07
N PHE A 70 -15.21 0.15 -5.98
CA PHE A 70 -14.34 -0.08 -7.13
C PHE A 70 -14.97 -1.05 -8.14
N GLN A 71 -15.66 -2.09 -7.69
CA GLN A 71 -16.38 -3.01 -8.57
C GLN A 71 -17.51 -2.32 -9.36
N SER A 72 -18.10 -1.25 -8.84
CA SER A 72 -19.10 -0.46 -9.56
C SER A 72 -18.51 0.47 -10.62
N MET A 73 -17.18 0.63 -10.68
CA MET A 73 -16.50 1.52 -11.61
C MET A 73 -16.13 0.83 -12.92
N THR A 74 -15.98 1.61 -13.98
CA THR A 74 -15.54 1.10 -15.29
C THR A 74 -14.08 0.69 -15.25
N ALA A 75 -13.79 -0.59 -15.49
CA ALA A 75 -12.44 -1.17 -15.37
C ALA A 75 -11.39 -0.56 -16.33
N SER A 76 -11.83 0.01 -17.47
CA SER A 76 -10.92 0.66 -18.42
C SER A 76 -10.38 2.03 -17.98
N LYS A 77 -10.94 2.59 -16.92
CA LYS A 77 -10.54 3.90 -16.41
C LYS A 77 -9.57 3.77 -15.24
N ARG A 78 -8.77 4.83 -15.04
CA ARG A 78 -7.74 4.87 -13.98
C ARG A 78 -8.31 5.34 -12.66
N ILE A 79 -7.74 4.82 -11.58
CA ILE A 79 -7.94 5.32 -10.22
C ILE A 79 -6.68 6.05 -9.79
N ILE A 80 -6.84 7.29 -9.36
CA ILE A 80 -5.74 8.10 -8.84
C ILE A 80 -5.85 8.14 -7.32
N ILE A 81 -4.75 7.88 -6.63
CA ILE A 81 -4.69 7.90 -5.17
C ILE A 81 -3.66 8.93 -4.75
N PHE A 82 -4.08 9.89 -3.94
CA PHE A 82 -3.21 10.89 -3.33
C PHE A 82 -2.89 10.52 -1.89
N THR A 83 -1.60 10.54 -1.57
CA THR A 83 -1.06 10.31 -0.24
C THR A 83 -0.12 11.45 0.15
N ARG A 84 0.10 11.63 1.44
CA ARG A 84 1.08 12.59 1.96
C ARG A 84 2.43 11.90 2.14
N LYS A 85 3.47 12.54 1.65
CA LYS A 85 4.85 12.06 1.74
C LYS A 85 5.37 11.99 3.19
N ASP A 86 4.91 12.91 4.02
CA ASP A 86 5.32 13.09 5.42
C ASP A 86 4.43 12.31 6.43
N ASP A 87 3.47 11.52 5.94
CA ASP A 87 2.53 10.76 6.77
C ASP A 87 2.52 9.28 6.37
N ALA A 88 3.19 8.45 7.17
CA ALA A 88 3.26 7.01 6.95
C ALA A 88 1.87 6.32 6.94
N PHE A 89 0.90 6.83 7.69
CA PHE A 89 -0.47 6.32 7.68
C PHE A 89 -1.18 6.65 6.36
N SER A 90 -0.93 7.84 5.82
CA SER A 90 -1.44 8.24 4.52
C SER A 90 -0.90 7.32 3.42
N SER A 91 0.42 7.07 3.40
CA SER A 91 1.05 6.15 2.43
C SER A 91 0.53 4.72 2.59
N GLY A 92 0.40 4.22 3.81
CA GLY A 92 -0.18 2.89 4.08
C GLY A 92 -1.63 2.76 3.64
N LEU A 93 -2.46 3.79 3.85
CA LEU A 93 -3.84 3.85 3.34
C LEU A 93 -3.86 3.80 1.81
N GLY A 94 -2.98 4.57 1.16
CA GLY A 94 -2.87 4.58 -0.29
C GLY A 94 -2.50 3.22 -0.87
N MET A 95 -1.50 2.55 -0.30
CA MET A 95 -1.07 1.22 -0.70
C MET A 95 -2.17 0.17 -0.51
N THR A 96 -2.85 0.18 0.64
CA THR A 96 -3.96 -0.74 0.93
C THR A 96 -5.13 -0.51 -0.02
N THR A 97 -5.47 0.76 -0.28
CA THR A 97 -6.52 1.13 -1.22
C THR A 97 -6.17 0.71 -2.64
N ALA A 98 -4.92 0.90 -3.07
CA ALA A 98 -4.43 0.46 -4.38
C ALA A 98 -4.54 -1.06 -4.55
N TYR A 99 -4.21 -1.83 -3.51
CA TYR A 99 -4.37 -3.28 -3.52
C TYR A 99 -5.83 -3.70 -3.69
N LEU A 100 -6.76 -3.06 -2.96
CA LEU A 100 -8.20 -3.36 -3.04
C LEU A 100 -8.85 -2.87 -4.33
N ALA A 101 -8.24 -1.91 -5.01
CA ALA A 101 -8.72 -1.40 -6.30
C ALA A 101 -8.38 -2.31 -7.50
N SER A 102 -7.60 -3.38 -7.29
CA SER A 102 -7.32 -4.35 -8.37
C SER A 102 -8.64 -4.98 -8.90
N PRO A 103 -8.81 -5.15 -10.23
CA PRO A 103 -7.83 -5.05 -11.32
C PRO A 103 -7.74 -3.68 -12.02
N HIS A 104 -8.23 -2.60 -11.43
CA HIS A 104 -8.15 -1.27 -12.06
C HIS A 104 -6.69 -0.81 -12.22
N LEU A 105 -6.46 0.05 -13.21
CA LEU A 105 -5.19 0.76 -13.35
C LEU A 105 -5.10 1.84 -12.26
N VAL A 106 -4.21 1.64 -11.29
CA VAL A 106 -4.01 2.56 -10.18
C VAL A 106 -2.73 3.36 -10.35
N ARG A 107 -2.80 4.66 -10.09
CA ARG A 107 -1.62 5.52 -9.98
C ARG A 107 -1.62 6.23 -8.64
N LEU A 108 -0.54 6.05 -7.90
CA LEU A 108 -0.34 6.63 -6.58
C LEU A 108 0.56 7.86 -6.71
N PHE A 109 0.11 8.97 -6.10
CA PHE A 109 0.85 10.22 -6.03
C PHE A 109 1.13 10.58 -4.58
N GLU A 110 2.40 10.70 -4.26
CA GLU A 110 2.84 11.25 -2.98
C GLU A 110 3.03 12.76 -3.13
N ILE A 111 2.28 13.53 -2.36
CA ILE A 111 2.37 14.98 -2.35
C ILE A 111 3.04 15.50 -1.08
N SER A 112 3.79 16.57 -1.24
CA SER A 112 4.29 17.36 -0.11
C SER A 112 3.24 18.42 0.22
N GLY A 113 2.61 18.28 1.40
CA GLY A 113 1.51 19.15 1.80
C GLY A 113 0.14 18.49 1.71
N THR A 114 -0.93 19.29 1.75
CA THR A 114 -2.30 18.79 1.89
C THR A 114 -3.19 18.97 0.67
N HIS A 115 -2.72 19.67 -0.36
CA HIS A 115 -3.53 20.04 -1.54
C HIS A 115 -2.95 19.51 -2.85
N PRO A 116 -3.66 18.64 -3.59
CA PRO A 116 -3.20 18.02 -4.83
C PRO A 116 -3.59 18.81 -6.09
N ASP A 117 -3.98 20.08 -5.99
CA ASP A 117 -4.56 20.88 -7.08
C ASP A 117 -3.67 20.88 -8.34
N ASN A 118 -2.36 21.07 -8.16
CA ASN A 118 -1.41 21.15 -9.27
C ASN A 118 -1.31 19.84 -10.06
N GLU A 119 -1.45 18.70 -9.40
CA GLU A 119 -1.37 17.41 -10.06
C GLU A 119 -2.71 17.04 -10.73
N LEU A 120 -3.81 17.35 -10.06
CA LEU A 120 -5.15 17.07 -10.58
C LEU A 120 -5.50 17.93 -11.81
N SER A 121 -5.06 19.20 -11.84
CA SER A 121 -5.34 20.09 -12.97
C SER A 121 -4.72 19.64 -14.29
N LYS A 122 -3.67 18.82 -14.22
CA LYS A 122 -2.97 18.25 -15.38
C LYS A 122 -3.62 16.97 -15.92
N MET A 123 -4.61 16.42 -15.21
CA MET A 123 -5.21 15.14 -15.55
C MET A 123 -6.47 15.32 -16.39
N ASN A 124 -6.66 14.44 -17.36
CA ASN A 124 -7.90 14.39 -18.14
C ASN A 124 -8.99 13.68 -17.30
N PRO A 125 -10.08 14.38 -16.92
CA PRO A 125 -11.15 13.80 -16.11
C PRO A 125 -11.84 12.59 -16.77
N ASP A 126 -11.87 12.54 -18.09
CA ASP A 126 -12.56 11.46 -18.83
C ASP A 126 -11.82 10.12 -18.75
N GLU A 127 -10.53 10.15 -18.43
CA GLU A 127 -9.71 8.95 -18.23
C GLU A 127 -9.79 8.39 -16.80
N LEU A 128 -10.42 9.13 -15.89
CA LEU A 128 -10.47 8.76 -14.48
C LEU A 128 -11.79 8.06 -14.15
N ALA A 129 -11.72 6.96 -13.37
CA ALA A 129 -12.86 6.35 -12.72
C ALA A 129 -13.14 7.04 -11.38
N ALA A 130 -12.07 7.27 -10.60
CA ALA A 130 -12.15 7.91 -9.30
C ALA A 130 -10.84 8.59 -8.93
N VAL A 131 -10.95 9.52 -7.98
CA VAL A 131 -9.83 10.11 -7.25
C VAL A 131 -10.02 9.78 -5.76
N VAL A 132 -8.98 9.25 -5.14
CA VAL A 132 -8.98 8.86 -3.74
C VAL A 132 -8.00 9.75 -2.97
N PHE A 133 -8.47 10.29 -1.86
CA PHE A 133 -7.70 11.14 -0.97
C PHE A 133 -7.44 10.40 0.35
N CYS A 134 -6.18 10.04 0.60
CA CYS A 134 -5.75 9.38 1.82
C CYS A 134 -5.09 10.40 2.75
N ARG A 135 -5.87 10.94 3.73
CA ARG A 135 -5.41 12.01 4.64
C ARG A 135 -4.90 13.25 3.91
N VAL A 136 -5.42 13.48 2.72
CA VAL A 136 -5.17 14.63 1.85
C VAL A 136 -6.48 15.39 1.70
N ASN A 137 -6.42 16.71 1.72
CA ASN A 137 -7.61 17.52 1.55
C ASN A 137 -8.06 17.48 0.08
N ARG A 138 -9.35 17.19 -0.12
CA ARG A 138 -9.95 17.29 -1.44
C ARG A 138 -10.02 18.77 -1.87
N PRO A 139 -9.66 19.09 -3.11
CA PRO A 139 -9.88 20.44 -3.67
C PRO A 139 -11.36 20.85 -3.64
N ASN A 140 -11.63 22.11 -3.30
CA ASN A 140 -13.00 22.61 -3.17
C ASN A 140 -13.80 22.59 -4.48
N TRP A 141 -13.13 22.60 -5.63
CA TRP A 141 -13.76 22.53 -6.95
C TRP A 141 -14.21 21.11 -7.34
N LEU A 142 -13.78 20.06 -6.62
CA LEU A 142 -14.28 18.70 -6.80
C LEU A 142 -15.57 18.48 -6.00
N PRO A 143 -16.49 17.65 -6.51
CA PRO A 143 -17.69 17.27 -5.75
C PRO A 143 -17.28 16.57 -4.45
N VAL A 144 -18.18 16.60 -3.47
CA VAL A 144 -18.00 15.85 -2.23
C VAL A 144 -18.03 14.37 -2.56
N GLY A 145 -17.03 13.63 -2.13
CA GLY A 145 -16.91 12.20 -2.34
C GLY A 145 -17.54 11.37 -1.21
N LYS A 146 -17.50 10.06 -1.37
CA LYS A 146 -17.86 9.14 -0.30
C LYS A 146 -16.72 9.06 0.71
N VAL A 147 -17.00 9.43 1.95
CA VAL A 147 -16.05 9.36 3.05
C VAL A 147 -16.13 8.00 3.73
N ILE A 148 -14.99 7.36 3.95
CA ILE A 148 -14.86 6.09 4.67
C ILE A 148 -14.04 6.33 5.92
N GLY A 149 -14.70 6.43 7.05
CA GLY A 149 -14.05 6.75 8.31
C GLY A 149 -13.33 8.11 8.28
N SER A 150 -12.27 8.24 9.03
CA SER A 150 -11.46 9.45 9.06
C SER A 150 -10.31 9.37 8.07
N GLY A 151 -10.21 10.35 7.18
CA GLY A 151 -9.04 10.54 6.31
C GLY A 151 -9.01 9.70 5.03
N LEU A 152 -10.11 9.07 4.63
CA LEU A 152 -10.25 8.41 3.33
C LEU A 152 -11.51 8.92 2.62
N GLU A 153 -11.33 9.61 1.51
CA GLU A 153 -12.43 10.14 0.68
C GLU A 153 -12.27 9.68 -0.77
N ILE A 154 -13.37 9.23 -1.38
CA ILE A 154 -13.38 8.75 -2.77
C ILE A 154 -14.34 9.61 -3.57
N VAL A 155 -13.84 10.28 -4.59
CA VAL A 155 -14.61 11.06 -5.54
C VAL A 155 -14.75 10.29 -6.84
N SER A 156 -15.95 9.84 -7.18
CA SER A 156 -16.24 9.22 -8.47
C SER A 156 -16.37 10.27 -9.56
N THR A 157 -15.71 10.07 -10.68
CA THR A 157 -15.81 10.99 -11.82
C THR A 157 -17.07 10.77 -12.67
N SER A 158 -17.74 9.62 -12.51
CA SER A 158 -18.99 9.30 -13.23
C SER A 158 -20.16 10.21 -12.80
N GLU A 159 -20.14 10.73 -11.57
CA GLU A 159 -21.20 11.64 -11.07
C GLU A 159 -21.13 13.04 -11.68
N ARG A 160 -20.04 13.38 -12.36
CA ARG A 160 -19.86 14.70 -12.99
C ARG A 160 -20.76 14.93 -14.20
N LYS A 161 -21.25 13.86 -14.86
CA LYS A 161 -22.13 13.96 -16.05
C LYS A 161 -23.58 14.34 -15.76
N VAL A 162 -24.03 14.30 -14.51
CA VAL A 162 -25.44 14.52 -14.13
C VAL A 162 -25.75 16.00 -13.84
N ARG A 163 -24.74 16.87 -13.72
CA ARG A 163 -24.95 18.30 -13.38
C ARG A 163 -24.55 19.30 -14.46
N ARG A 164 -24.61 18.91 -15.74
CA ARG A 164 -24.54 19.84 -16.87
C ARG A 164 -25.85 19.93 -17.61
#